data_ac91dbeb0ff2fa7766b13fb95891753d
#
_entry.id   ac91dbeb0ff2fa7766b13fb95891753d
#
_cell.length_a   1.000
_cell.length_b   1.000
_cell.length_c   1.000
_cell.angle_alpha   90.00
_cell.angle_beta   90.00
_cell.angle_gamma   90.00
#
_symmetry.space_group_name_H-M   'P 1'
#
loop_
_entity.id
_entity.type
_entity.pdbx_description
1 polymer ?
#
loop_
_entity_poly.entity_id
_entity_poly.type
_entity_poly.pdbx_seq_one_letter_code
_entity_poly.pdbx_strand_id
1 'polypeptide(L)'
;DVYKRQTEDDAVAPVAEPTAKKEYTYVAIGDSVTAGVGLSGLQYKLVQNGFDMSGNYKGYDGQCFVGYVADQLGLDRDHAINLGLPAVMTRDLADLIETGAMPAMNHYSGVQYTSVPELKEYIQKADLITLQIGANDALIRTIVALGEATNWKSEKLANSMVTGMFRNLTPDNIDYFMDCLKQLTLTPSEFRAVMHLLTTGMNQICTSTYADTVTQLERVMKDLRELNPEAQIMVLSYNNPVPLMPSWSRHFRRLNTAAAKLAAQYDVTYVPIPYTRTANDGHPTVSGHKYIGRQILKAVNY
;
A
#
# COMPACT_ATOMS: atom_id res chain seq x y z
N ASP A 1 -84.96 -13.85 -4.95
CA ASP A 1 -84.35 -13.02 -5.99
C ASP A 1 -83.68 -11.83 -5.35
N VAL A 2 -82.52 -12.05 -4.89
CA VAL A 2 -81.79 -10.93 -4.31
C VAL A 2 -80.33 -11.17 -4.48
N TYR A 3 -79.66 -10.42 -5.29
CA TYR A 3 -78.23 -10.26 -5.30
C TYR A 3 -77.85 -9.06 -4.43
N LYS A 4 -77.34 -9.32 -3.24
CA LYS A 4 -76.53 -8.34 -2.52
C LYS A 4 -75.09 -8.53 -2.96
N ARG A 5 -74.52 -7.50 -3.65
CA ARG A 5 -73.10 -7.38 -3.87
C ARG A 5 -72.46 -6.88 -2.57
N GLN A 6 -71.58 -7.65 -2.01
CA GLN A 6 -70.59 -7.18 -1.02
C GLN A 6 -69.47 -6.49 -1.78
N THR A 7 -69.30 -5.22 -1.51
CA THR A 7 -68.10 -4.47 -1.86
C THR A 7 -67.08 -4.78 -0.78
N GLU A 8 -66.13 -5.68 -1.05
CA GLU A 8 -64.92 -5.81 -0.25
C GLU A 8 -64.02 -4.62 -0.61
N ASP A 9 -63.78 -3.74 0.39
CA ASP A 9 -62.73 -2.77 0.37
C ASP A 9 -61.38 -3.52 0.44
N ASP A 10 -60.75 -3.79 -0.70
CA ASP A 10 -59.37 -4.21 -0.79
C ASP A 10 -58.49 -2.99 -0.42
N ALA A 11 -58.22 -2.84 0.87
CA ALA A 11 -57.17 -1.95 1.36
C ALA A 11 -55.84 -2.55 0.84
N VAL A 12 -55.34 -2.00 -0.28
CA VAL A 12 -53.99 -2.31 -0.76
C VAL A 12 -53.04 -1.81 0.32
N ALA A 13 -52.34 -2.78 0.98
CA ALA A 13 -51.28 -2.48 1.92
C ALA A 13 -50.23 -1.61 1.20
N PRO A 14 -49.71 -0.57 1.86
CA PRO A 14 -48.69 0.28 1.25
C PRO A 14 -47.51 -0.61 0.87
N VAL A 15 -47.17 -0.62 -0.42
CA VAL A 15 -45.94 -1.24 -0.93
C VAL A 15 -44.80 -0.50 -0.22
N ALA A 16 -44.08 -1.22 0.62
CA ALA A 16 -42.88 -0.67 1.27
C ALA A 16 -41.97 -0.13 0.15
N GLU A 17 -41.64 1.14 0.21
CA GLU A 17 -40.63 1.69 -0.68
C GLU A 17 -39.38 0.84 -0.57
N PRO A 18 -38.72 0.48 -1.69
CA PRO A 18 -37.49 -0.28 -1.64
C PRO A 18 -36.51 0.54 -0.82
N THR A 19 -36.13 0.02 0.33
CA THR A 19 -35.04 0.60 1.14
C THR A 19 -33.85 0.77 0.21
N ALA A 20 -33.41 2.01 0.02
CA ALA A 20 -32.28 2.32 -0.84
C ALA A 20 -31.13 1.39 -0.43
N LYS A 21 -30.65 0.58 -1.39
CA LYS A 21 -29.58 -0.36 -1.16
C LYS A 21 -28.39 0.49 -0.70
N LYS A 22 -27.87 0.21 0.51
CA LYS A 22 -26.70 0.94 1.01
C LYS A 22 -25.59 0.82 -0.04
N GLU A 23 -25.09 1.94 -0.50
CA GLU A 23 -23.98 1.97 -1.44
C GLU A 23 -22.72 1.52 -0.72
N TYR A 24 -22.11 0.43 -1.20
CA TYR A 24 -20.92 -0.17 -0.60
C TYR A 24 -19.69 0.66 -0.97
N THR A 25 -18.87 1.01 0.01
CA THR A 25 -17.67 1.83 -0.18
C THR A 25 -16.40 1.07 0.22
N TYR A 26 -15.45 1.02 -0.70
CA TYR A 26 -14.14 0.41 -0.50
C TYR A 26 -13.05 1.49 -0.41
N VAL A 27 -12.19 1.41 0.62
CA VAL A 27 -11.05 2.30 0.83
C VAL A 27 -9.79 1.47 0.95
N ALA A 28 -8.82 1.69 0.07
CA ALA A 28 -7.52 1.05 0.12
C ALA A 28 -6.47 2.03 0.65
N ILE A 29 -5.80 1.67 1.75
CA ILE A 29 -4.80 2.49 2.43
C ILE A 29 -3.47 1.74 2.38
N GLY A 30 -2.39 2.45 2.07
CA GLY A 30 -1.08 1.83 2.04
C GLY A 30 -0.03 2.65 1.32
N ASP A 31 1.00 1.98 0.84
CA ASP A 31 2.14 2.60 0.19
C ASP A 31 2.10 2.49 -1.35
N SER A 32 3.27 2.45 -1.98
CA SER A 32 3.44 2.37 -3.42
C SER A 32 2.77 1.15 -4.07
N VAL A 33 2.66 0.03 -3.35
CA VAL A 33 1.96 -1.16 -3.86
C VAL A 33 0.47 -0.88 -3.96
N THR A 34 -0.12 -0.27 -2.96
CA THR A 34 -1.53 0.16 -2.99
C THR A 34 -1.77 1.21 -4.07
N ALA A 35 -0.87 2.19 -4.20
CA ALA A 35 -0.94 3.21 -5.24
C ALA A 35 -0.88 2.62 -6.67
N GLY A 36 -0.29 1.46 -6.87
CA GLY A 36 -0.09 0.85 -8.18
C GLY A 36 1.15 1.39 -8.90
N VAL A 37 2.20 1.78 -8.16
CA VAL A 37 3.46 2.25 -8.75
C VAL A 37 4.01 1.19 -9.70
N GLY A 38 4.47 1.65 -10.86
CA GLY A 38 5.01 0.77 -11.90
C GLY A 38 3.97 0.30 -12.92
N LEU A 39 2.68 0.51 -12.71
CA LEU A 39 1.63 0.28 -13.70
C LEU A 39 1.41 1.51 -14.58
N SER A 40 0.87 1.28 -15.78
CA SER A 40 0.41 2.37 -16.65
C SER A 40 -0.85 3.02 -16.04
N GLY A 41 -1.00 4.32 -16.17
CA GLY A 41 -2.21 5.04 -15.74
C GLY A 41 -2.20 5.53 -14.29
N LEU A 42 -1.13 5.28 -13.54
CA LEU A 42 -0.95 5.92 -12.24
C LEU A 42 -0.88 7.44 -12.42
N GLN A 43 -1.84 8.14 -11.83
CA GLN A 43 -1.92 9.59 -11.92
C GLN A 43 -1.30 10.24 -10.68
N TYR A 44 -0.14 10.80 -10.85
CA TYR A 44 0.50 11.69 -9.88
C TYR A 44 1.21 12.82 -10.63
N LYS A 45 1.33 13.96 -9.98
CA LYS A 45 2.11 15.08 -10.55
C LYS A 45 3.52 15.03 -10.01
N LEU A 46 4.50 15.12 -10.91
CA LEU A 46 5.86 15.42 -10.51
C LEU A 46 5.91 16.88 -10.06
N VAL A 47 6.37 17.12 -8.85
CA VAL A 47 6.66 18.44 -8.31
C VAL A 47 8.16 18.57 -8.08
N GLN A 48 8.65 19.78 -7.79
CA GLN A 48 10.08 20.06 -7.69
C GLN A 48 10.84 19.09 -6.76
N ASN A 49 10.16 18.55 -5.74
CA ASN A 49 10.73 17.67 -4.73
C ASN A 49 9.96 16.34 -4.61
N GLY A 50 9.37 15.82 -5.71
CA GLY A 50 8.76 14.50 -5.69
C GLY A 50 7.40 14.39 -6.37
N PHE A 51 6.46 13.76 -5.72
CA PHE A 51 5.13 13.45 -6.26
C PHE A 51 4.05 14.15 -5.45
N ASP A 52 3.10 14.77 -6.13
CA ASP A 52 1.87 15.26 -5.53
C ASP A 52 0.72 14.34 -5.96
N MET A 53 0.16 13.64 -5.02
CA MET A 53 -1.01 12.77 -5.21
C MET A 53 -2.30 13.41 -4.66
N SER A 54 -2.23 14.65 -4.18
CA SER A 54 -3.40 15.36 -3.68
C SER A 54 -4.50 15.45 -4.75
N GLY A 55 -5.73 15.09 -4.39
CA GLY A 55 -6.88 15.09 -5.30
C GLY A 55 -6.95 13.95 -6.31
N ASN A 56 -6.02 12.98 -6.27
CA ASN A 56 -5.98 11.84 -7.21
C ASN A 56 -6.47 10.51 -6.62
N TYR A 57 -7.14 10.53 -5.48
CA TYR A 57 -7.59 9.29 -4.81
C TYR A 57 -8.56 8.46 -5.66
N LYS A 58 -9.28 9.10 -6.58
CA LYS A 58 -10.23 8.46 -7.51
C LYS A 58 -9.63 8.14 -8.87
N GLY A 59 -8.37 8.55 -9.13
CA GLY A 59 -7.71 8.46 -10.42
C GLY A 59 -6.78 7.25 -10.59
N TYR A 60 -6.95 6.19 -9.83
CA TYR A 60 -6.11 5.01 -9.91
C TYR A 60 -6.36 4.15 -11.15
N ASP A 61 -5.33 3.40 -11.57
CA ASP A 61 -5.41 2.46 -12.66
C ASP A 61 -6.25 1.22 -12.28
N GLY A 62 -7.17 0.81 -13.16
CA GLY A 62 -7.91 -0.44 -13.04
C GLY A 62 -7.03 -1.70 -13.05
N GLN A 63 -5.75 -1.59 -13.43
CA GLN A 63 -4.79 -2.71 -13.39
C GLN A 63 -4.21 -2.96 -12.00
N CYS A 64 -4.26 -1.99 -11.08
CA CYS A 64 -3.86 -2.21 -9.69
C CYS A 64 -4.88 -3.09 -8.95
N PHE A 65 -4.49 -3.62 -7.79
CA PHE A 65 -5.40 -4.50 -7.04
C PHE A 65 -6.65 -3.77 -6.56
N VAL A 66 -6.55 -2.48 -6.27
CA VAL A 66 -7.69 -1.65 -5.86
C VAL A 66 -8.73 -1.58 -6.97
N GLY A 67 -8.31 -1.26 -8.20
CA GLY A 67 -9.19 -1.25 -9.36
C GLY A 67 -9.76 -2.63 -9.66
N TYR A 68 -8.95 -3.67 -9.55
CA TYR A 68 -9.43 -5.05 -9.75
C TYR A 68 -10.51 -5.44 -8.73
N VAL A 69 -10.32 -5.11 -7.45
CA VAL A 69 -11.34 -5.37 -6.41
C VAL A 69 -12.59 -4.57 -6.65
N ALA A 70 -12.47 -3.28 -6.96
CA ALA A 70 -13.58 -2.41 -7.28
C ALA A 70 -14.42 -2.96 -8.44
N ASP A 71 -13.78 -3.34 -9.55
CA ASP A 71 -14.44 -3.91 -10.73
C ASP A 71 -15.20 -5.20 -10.39
N GLN A 72 -14.62 -6.07 -9.56
CA GLN A 72 -15.25 -7.35 -9.15
C GLN A 72 -16.42 -7.13 -8.18
N LEU A 73 -16.41 -6.07 -7.38
CA LEU A 73 -17.49 -5.68 -6.50
C LEU A 73 -18.54 -4.78 -7.20
N GLY A 74 -18.32 -4.41 -8.46
CA GLY A 74 -19.21 -3.55 -9.23
C GLY A 74 -19.22 -2.11 -8.75
N LEU A 75 -18.12 -1.63 -8.16
CA LEU A 75 -17.99 -0.29 -7.60
C LEU A 75 -17.47 0.69 -8.66
N ASP A 76 -18.02 1.88 -8.66
CA ASP A 76 -17.47 3.00 -9.42
C ASP A 76 -16.34 3.72 -8.66
N ARG A 77 -15.79 4.78 -9.25
CA ARG A 77 -14.67 5.54 -8.68
C ARG A 77 -15.07 6.40 -7.47
N ASP A 78 -16.34 6.65 -7.27
CA ASP A 78 -16.83 7.40 -6.11
C ASP A 78 -16.97 6.48 -4.89
N HIS A 79 -17.12 5.18 -5.11
CA HIS A 79 -17.27 4.15 -4.08
C HIS A 79 -16.02 3.28 -3.89
N ALA A 80 -14.94 3.58 -4.60
CA ALA A 80 -13.65 2.88 -4.44
C ALA A 80 -12.51 3.90 -4.42
N ILE A 81 -11.95 4.13 -3.25
CA ILE A 81 -10.95 5.18 -3.00
C ILE A 81 -9.57 4.54 -2.79
N ASN A 82 -8.59 4.98 -3.57
CA ASN A 82 -7.20 4.54 -3.42
C ASN A 82 -6.37 5.61 -2.68
N LEU A 83 -6.05 5.35 -1.43
CA LEU A 83 -5.18 6.16 -0.58
C LEU A 83 -3.78 5.54 -0.45
N GLY A 84 -3.29 4.94 -1.52
CA GLY A 84 -1.90 4.48 -1.62
C GLY A 84 -0.96 5.67 -1.76
N LEU A 85 0.01 5.78 -0.85
CA LEU A 85 0.99 6.87 -0.79
C LEU A 85 2.41 6.30 -0.97
N PRO A 86 3.03 6.44 -2.17
CA PRO A 86 4.36 5.90 -2.42
C PRO A 86 5.40 6.37 -1.39
N ALA A 87 6.25 5.47 -0.94
CA ALA A 87 7.30 5.68 0.06
C ALA A 87 6.83 5.98 1.50
N VAL A 88 5.52 6.03 1.78
CA VAL A 88 5.00 6.22 3.14
C VAL A 88 5.47 5.11 4.07
N MET A 89 5.88 5.47 5.27
CA MET A 89 6.22 4.55 6.37
C MET A 89 5.03 4.40 7.33
N THR A 90 5.09 3.39 8.18
CA THR A 90 4.01 3.15 9.17
C THR A 90 3.77 4.35 10.08
N ARG A 91 4.83 5.03 10.52
CA ARG A 91 4.73 6.24 11.36
C ARG A 91 4.03 7.38 10.63
N ASP A 92 4.42 7.63 9.37
CA ASP A 92 3.84 8.71 8.58
C ASP A 92 2.35 8.49 8.36
N LEU A 93 1.95 7.24 8.12
CA LEU A 93 0.54 6.89 7.96
C LEU A 93 -0.23 7.04 9.29
N ALA A 94 0.34 6.61 10.41
CA ALA A 94 -0.28 6.80 11.72
C ALA A 94 -0.51 8.29 12.03
N ASP A 95 0.52 9.12 11.82
CA ASP A 95 0.43 10.57 12.02
C ASP A 95 -0.61 11.20 11.08
N LEU A 96 -0.66 10.76 9.82
CA LEU A 96 -1.66 11.22 8.85
C LEU A 96 -3.10 10.88 9.30
N ILE A 97 -3.33 9.66 9.79
CA ILE A 97 -4.66 9.24 10.28
C ILE A 97 -5.06 10.06 11.51
N GLU A 98 -4.15 10.27 12.45
CA GLU A 98 -4.45 11.02 13.67
C GLU A 98 -4.65 12.52 13.44
N THR A 99 -3.79 13.13 12.63
CA THR A 99 -3.70 14.59 12.49
C THR A 99 -4.25 15.15 11.19
N GLY A 100 -4.44 14.30 10.17
CA GLY A 100 -4.79 14.72 8.81
C GLY A 100 -3.62 15.30 8.02
N ALA A 101 -2.40 15.29 8.59
CA ALA A 101 -1.20 15.80 7.95
C ALA A 101 0.00 14.91 8.22
N MET A 102 0.93 14.85 7.27
CA MET A 102 2.24 14.26 7.49
C MET A 102 3.28 15.34 7.68
N PRO A 103 4.24 15.18 8.60
CA PRO A 103 5.43 16.00 8.59
C PRO A 103 6.10 15.82 7.23
N ALA A 104 6.70 16.90 6.69
CA ALA A 104 7.40 16.86 5.42
C ALA A 104 8.36 15.66 5.42
N MET A 105 8.09 14.69 4.55
CA MET A 105 8.93 13.50 4.46
C MET A 105 10.35 13.92 4.11
N ASN A 106 11.24 13.56 4.99
CA ASN A 106 12.64 13.90 4.85
C ASN A 106 13.22 13.12 3.67
N HIS A 107 13.57 13.80 2.64
CA HIS A 107 14.73 13.67 1.82
C HIS A 107 14.73 12.83 0.61
N TYR A 108 14.75 11.50 0.75
CA TYR A 108 15.28 10.69 -0.32
C TYR A 108 14.31 10.47 -1.45
N SER A 109 13.03 10.40 -1.16
CA SER A 109 11.99 10.22 -2.18
C SER A 109 11.52 11.55 -2.78
N GLY A 110 11.85 12.68 -2.17
CA GLY A 110 11.32 13.98 -2.55
C GLY A 110 9.79 14.07 -2.50
N VAL A 111 9.13 13.07 -1.93
CA VAL A 111 7.67 13.02 -1.85
C VAL A 111 7.21 13.82 -0.66
N GLN A 112 6.45 14.87 -0.92
CA GLN A 112 5.82 15.68 0.12
C GLN A 112 4.31 15.45 0.08
N TYR A 113 3.81 14.66 1.02
CA TYR A 113 2.38 14.62 1.32
C TYR A 113 2.13 15.60 2.45
N THR A 114 1.51 16.70 2.13
CA THR A 114 1.28 17.76 3.14
C THR A 114 0.01 17.52 3.93
N SER A 115 -1.03 16.99 3.29
CA SER A 115 -2.29 16.66 3.96
C SER A 115 -3.19 15.80 3.07
N VAL A 116 -4.05 15.03 3.71
CA VAL A 116 -5.20 14.35 3.09
C VAL A 116 -6.40 14.63 3.99
N PRO A 117 -7.03 15.83 3.85
CA PRO A 117 -8.05 16.30 4.80
C PRO A 117 -9.26 15.36 4.89
N GLU A 118 -9.61 14.70 3.78
CA GLU A 118 -10.76 13.81 3.70
C GLU A 118 -10.47 12.39 4.21
N LEU A 119 -9.24 12.07 4.62
CA LEU A 119 -8.85 10.71 5.01
C LEU A 119 -9.77 10.11 6.07
N LYS A 120 -10.05 10.86 7.13
CA LYS A 120 -10.94 10.39 8.21
C LYS A 120 -12.34 10.15 7.72
N GLU A 121 -12.86 11.01 6.86
CA GLU A 121 -14.18 10.86 6.28
C GLU A 121 -14.29 9.61 5.41
N TYR A 122 -13.29 9.33 4.57
CA TYR A 122 -13.23 8.10 3.79
C TYR A 122 -13.20 6.87 4.69
N ILE A 123 -12.35 6.87 5.74
CA ILE A 123 -12.28 5.76 6.69
C ILE A 123 -13.65 5.53 7.38
N GLN A 124 -14.29 6.60 7.86
CA GLN A 124 -15.56 6.52 8.58
C GLN A 124 -16.73 6.02 7.73
N LYS A 125 -16.69 6.27 6.43
CA LYS A 125 -17.74 5.85 5.48
C LYS A 125 -17.49 4.49 4.84
N ALA A 126 -16.31 3.92 5.00
CA ALA A 126 -15.93 2.68 4.35
C ALA A 126 -16.71 1.48 4.91
N ASP A 127 -17.15 0.58 4.03
CA ASP A 127 -17.63 -0.75 4.39
C ASP A 127 -16.49 -1.77 4.37
N LEU A 128 -15.51 -1.55 3.49
CA LEU A 128 -14.29 -2.33 3.36
C LEU A 128 -13.07 -1.43 3.40
N ILE A 129 -12.10 -1.78 4.24
CA ILE A 129 -10.78 -1.13 4.27
C ILE A 129 -9.71 -2.19 4.03
N THR A 130 -8.80 -1.96 3.08
CA THR A 130 -7.57 -2.75 2.98
C THR A 130 -6.37 -1.92 3.37
N LEU A 131 -5.47 -2.48 4.17
CA LEU A 131 -4.24 -1.88 4.64
C LEU A 131 -3.04 -2.69 4.18
N GLN A 132 -2.10 -2.06 3.48
CA GLN A 132 -0.80 -2.66 3.14
C GLN A 132 0.32 -1.66 3.38
N ILE A 133 1.07 -1.82 4.47
CA ILE A 133 2.07 -0.86 4.94
C ILE A 133 3.19 -1.58 5.71
N GLY A 134 4.40 -1.00 5.75
CA GLY A 134 5.50 -1.44 6.61
C GLY A 134 6.78 -1.85 5.86
N ALA A 135 6.76 -1.95 4.53
CA ALA A 135 7.96 -2.24 3.76
C ALA A 135 8.96 -1.06 3.78
N ASN A 136 8.45 0.15 3.69
CA ASN A 136 9.27 1.36 3.57
C ASN A 136 10.04 1.71 4.84
N ASP A 137 9.60 1.25 6.00
CA ASP A 137 10.29 1.47 7.27
C ASP A 137 11.75 1.00 7.25
N ALA A 138 12.01 -0.14 6.60
CA ALA A 138 13.37 -0.64 6.39
C ALA A 138 13.93 -0.23 5.02
N LEU A 139 13.11 -0.17 3.98
CA LEU A 139 13.55 0.11 2.60
C LEU A 139 14.11 1.52 2.48
N ILE A 140 13.41 2.55 2.93
CA ILE A 140 13.87 3.93 2.85
C ILE A 140 15.19 4.11 3.60
N ARG A 141 15.30 3.54 4.80
CA ARG A 141 16.56 3.59 5.59
C ARG A 141 17.71 2.87 4.88
N THR A 142 17.43 1.77 4.17
CA THR A 142 18.45 1.08 3.37
C THR A 142 18.92 1.93 2.20
N ILE A 143 17.99 2.60 1.52
CA ILE A 143 18.29 3.51 0.41
C ILE A 143 19.14 4.70 0.89
N VAL A 144 18.77 5.31 2.02
CA VAL A 144 19.56 6.39 2.63
C VAL A 144 20.94 5.92 3.00
N ALA A 145 21.09 4.78 3.69
CA ALA A 145 22.38 4.21 4.05
C ALA A 145 23.25 3.89 2.83
N LEU A 146 22.66 3.46 1.72
CA LEU A 146 23.37 3.27 0.46
C LEU A 146 23.84 4.62 -0.13
N GLY A 147 22.99 5.63 -0.07
CA GLY A 147 23.35 7.00 -0.46
C GLY A 147 24.56 7.50 0.34
N GLU A 148 24.50 7.41 1.66
CA GLU A 148 25.58 7.81 2.54
C GLU A 148 26.87 7.02 2.30
N ALA A 149 26.78 5.71 2.15
CA ALA A 149 27.95 4.83 1.88
C ALA A 149 28.64 5.16 0.56
N THR A 150 27.95 5.79 -0.38
CA THR A 150 28.48 6.15 -1.71
C THR A 150 28.69 7.65 -1.89
N ASN A 151 28.56 8.45 -0.83
CA ASN A 151 28.48 9.91 -0.92
C ASN A 151 27.49 10.38 -1.98
N TRP A 152 26.32 9.75 -2.02
CA TRP A 152 25.22 9.99 -2.95
C TRP A 152 25.55 9.77 -4.44
N LYS A 153 26.70 9.17 -4.76
CA LYS A 153 27.01 8.73 -6.12
C LYS A 153 26.04 7.66 -6.62
N SER A 154 25.43 6.93 -5.69
CA SER A 154 24.39 5.96 -5.97
C SER A 154 23.01 6.56 -6.28
N GLU A 155 22.89 7.90 -6.31
CA GLU A 155 21.61 8.57 -6.55
C GLU A 155 20.96 8.11 -7.87
N LYS A 156 21.75 7.98 -8.94
CA LYS A 156 21.24 7.41 -10.21
C LYS A 156 20.77 5.97 -10.03
N LEU A 157 21.49 5.16 -9.26
CA LEU A 157 21.12 3.78 -8.98
C LEU A 157 19.88 3.74 -8.09
N ALA A 158 19.79 4.59 -7.10
CA ALA A 158 18.66 4.68 -6.20
C ALA A 158 17.44 5.30 -6.85
N ASN A 159 17.58 6.36 -7.64
CA ASN A 159 16.51 6.89 -8.48
C ASN A 159 16.03 5.87 -9.48
N SER A 160 16.90 5.02 -9.96
CA SER A 160 16.54 3.94 -10.84
C SER A 160 15.83 2.78 -10.12
N MET A 161 16.14 2.52 -8.86
CA MET A 161 15.36 1.63 -8.02
C MET A 161 13.95 2.19 -7.76
N VAL A 162 13.85 3.47 -7.50
CA VAL A 162 12.57 4.18 -7.29
C VAL A 162 11.79 4.37 -8.59
N THR A 163 12.46 4.62 -9.71
CA THR A 163 11.81 4.88 -11.01
C THR A 163 11.52 3.63 -11.83
N GLY A 164 11.83 2.45 -11.30
CA GLY A 164 11.51 1.18 -11.96
C GLY A 164 12.57 0.73 -12.96
N MET A 165 13.84 1.13 -12.78
CA MET A 165 14.97 0.58 -13.55
C MET A 165 15.19 -0.92 -13.29
N PHE A 166 14.73 -1.42 -12.15
CA PHE A 166 14.66 -2.86 -11.89
C PHE A 166 13.43 -3.52 -12.51
N ARG A 167 12.72 -2.81 -13.39
CA ARG A 167 11.62 -3.40 -14.17
C ARG A 167 12.21 -4.46 -15.09
N ASN A 168 11.86 -5.69 -14.77
CA ASN A 168 12.23 -6.86 -15.55
C ASN A 168 13.74 -7.11 -15.61
N LEU A 169 14.33 -7.80 -14.61
CA LEU A 169 15.60 -8.49 -14.79
C LEU A 169 15.47 -9.51 -15.92
N THR A 170 15.11 -9.01 -17.09
CA THR A 170 15.35 -9.71 -18.34
C THR A 170 16.83 -9.60 -18.63
N PRO A 171 17.42 -10.50 -19.41
CA PRO A 171 18.81 -10.37 -19.84
C PRO A 171 19.14 -8.94 -20.35
N ASP A 172 18.22 -8.31 -21.06
CA ASP A 172 18.40 -6.96 -21.63
C ASP A 172 18.48 -5.83 -20.58
N ASN A 173 17.90 -6.02 -19.39
CA ASN A 173 17.94 -5.03 -18.29
C ASN A 173 19.09 -5.27 -17.31
N ILE A 174 19.64 -6.48 -17.26
CA ILE A 174 20.85 -6.76 -16.50
C ILE A 174 22.00 -5.92 -17.02
N ASP A 175 22.14 -5.80 -18.34
CA ASP A 175 23.20 -5.01 -18.95
C ASP A 175 23.09 -3.53 -18.56
N TYR A 176 21.89 -2.98 -18.56
CA TYR A 176 21.67 -1.60 -18.12
C TYR A 176 21.98 -1.40 -16.63
N PHE A 177 21.54 -2.33 -15.77
CA PHE A 177 21.89 -2.34 -14.35
C PHE A 177 23.41 -2.44 -14.13
N MET A 178 24.07 -3.35 -14.86
CA MET A 178 25.51 -3.49 -14.82
C MET A 178 26.25 -2.25 -15.31
N ASP A 179 25.70 -1.56 -16.31
CA ASP A 179 26.27 -0.30 -16.79
C ASP A 179 26.09 0.85 -15.79
N CYS A 180 24.97 0.92 -15.09
CA CYS A 180 24.80 1.83 -13.96
C CYS A 180 25.78 1.53 -12.82
N LEU A 181 26.00 0.26 -12.49
CA LEU A 181 27.00 -0.17 -11.52
C LEU A 181 28.44 0.16 -11.97
N LYS A 182 28.77 -0.04 -13.25
CA LYS A 182 30.09 0.31 -13.81
C LYS A 182 30.36 1.81 -13.78
N GLN A 183 29.32 2.63 -14.01
CA GLN A 183 29.40 4.08 -13.92
C GLN A 183 29.53 4.58 -12.46
N LEU A 184 29.22 3.73 -11.48
CA LEU A 184 29.38 4.01 -10.09
C LEU A 184 30.86 3.82 -9.70
N THR A 185 31.68 4.84 -9.97
CA THR A 185 33.11 4.83 -9.58
C THR A 185 33.23 5.03 -8.07
N LEU A 186 33.33 3.94 -7.34
CA LEU A 186 33.52 3.95 -5.90
C LEU A 186 35.01 4.03 -5.54
N THR A 187 35.34 4.85 -4.56
CA THR A 187 36.63 4.79 -3.89
C THR A 187 36.73 3.49 -3.07
N PRO A 188 37.95 3.04 -2.67
CA PRO A 188 38.10 1.87 -1.81
C PRO A 188 37.36 1.96 -0.47
N SER A 189 37.18 3.19 0.07
CA SER A 189 36.42 3.42 1.30
C SER A 189 34.93 3.27 1.08
N GLU A 190 34.37 3.85 0.00
CA GLU A 190 32.97 3.70 -0.38
C GLU A 190 32.62 2.26 -0.70
N PHE A 191 33.47 1.56 -1.43
CA PHE A 191 33.28 0.13 -1.70
C PHE A 191 33.19 -0.70 -0.40
N ARG A 192 34.09 -0.43 0.56
CA ARG A 192 34.05 -1.10 1.88
C ARG A 192 32.76 -0.76 2.63
N ALA A 193 32.29 0.49 2.58
CA ALA A 193 31.04 0.90 3.22
C ALA A 193 29.82 0.20 2.60
N VAL A 194 29.77 0.11 1.27
CA VAL A 194 28.73 -0.64 0.56
C VAL A 194 28.75 -2.13 0.93
N MET A 195 29.93 -2.75 0.94
CA MET A 195 30.06 -4.15 1.33
C MET A 195 29.68 -4.38 2.79
N HIS A 196 30.00 -3.47 3.68
CA HIS A 196 29.55 -3.52 5.07
C HIS A 196 28.03 -3.39 5.17
N LEU A 197 27.42 -2.48 4.42
CA LEU A 197 25.96 -2.34 4.35
C LEU A 197 25.29 -3.64 3.90
N LEU A 198 25.77 -4.22 2.80
CA LEU A 198 25.18 -5.45 2.24
C LEU A 198 25.34 -6.67 3.14
N THR A 199 26.43 -6.78 3.88
CA THR A 199 26.73 -7.95 4.73
C THR A 199 26.18 -7.82 6.15
N THR A 200 26.25 -6.63 6.75
CA THR A 200 25.95 -6.40 8.16
C THR A 200 24.89 -5.31 8.36
N GLY A 201 25.05 -4.18 7.67
CA GLY A 201 24.21 -2.98 7.87
C GLY A 201 22.73 -3.22 7.60
N MET A 202 22.40 -3.97 6.56
CA MET A 202 21.00 -4.30 6.25
C MET A 202 20.32 -5.11 7.37
N ASN A 203 21.05 -6.03 7.98
CA ASN A 203 20.51 -6.77 9.13
C ASN A 203 20.32 -5.85 10.34
N GLN A 204 21.23 -4.90 10.56
CA GLN A 204 21.11 -3.90 11.62
C GLN A 204 19.91 -3.00 11.37
N ILE A 205 19.72 -2.49 10.15
CA ILE A 205 18.56 -1.68 9.76
C ILE A 205 17.26 -2.46 10.02
N CYS A 206 17.13 -3.66 9.46
CA CYS A 206 15.94 -4.50 9.66
C CYS A 206 15.66 -4.79 11.15
N THR A 207 16.69 -4.92 11.97
CA THR A 207 16.55 -5.23 13.40
C THR A 207 16.15 -3.97 14.18
N SER A 208 16.80 -2.85 13.92
CA SER A 208 16.58 -1.59 14.64
C SER A 208 15.22 -0.94 14.31
N THR A 209 14.72 -1.13 13.10
CA THR A 209 13.42 -0.57 12.68
C THR A 209 12.24 -1.42 13.12
N TYR A 210 12.43 -2.71 13.31
CA TYR A 210 11.33 -3.67 13.49
C TYR A 210 10.37 -3.32 14.63
N ALA A 211 10.90 -2.97 15.81
CA ALA A 211 10.06 -2.68 16.97
C ALA A 211 9.19 -1.43 16.74
N ASP A 212 9.78 -0.38 16.19
CA ASP A 212 9.05 0.84 15.85
C ASP A 212 7.99 0.58 14.77
N THR A 213 8.35 -0.12 13.69
CA THR A 213 7.41 -0.51 12.64
C THR A 213 6.18 -1.24 13.21
N VAL A 214 6.40 -2.22 14.11
CA VAL A 214 5.30 -2.96 14.73
C VAL A 214 4.45 -2.06 15.61
N THR A 215 5.06 -1.17 16.41
CA THR A 215 4.34 -0.22 17.25
C THR A 215 3.48 0.74 16.42
N GLN A 216 4.03 1.27 15.32
CA GLN A 216 3.26 2.17 14.45
C GLN A 216 2.18 1.44 13.66
N LEU A 217 2.42 0.19 13.25
CA LEU A 217 1.39 -0.65 12.62
C LEU A 217 0.23 -0.93 13.57
N GLU A 218 0.53 -1.19 14.85
CA GLU A 218 -0.49 -1.33 15.89
C GLU A 218 -1.33 -0.06 16.04
N ARG A 219 -0.68 1.10 16.10
CA ARG A 219 -1.34 2.41 16.16
C ARG A 219 -2.29 2.60 14.95
N VAL A 220 -1.81 2.32 13.74
CA VAL A 220 -2.64 2.40 12.52
C VAL A 220 -3.87 1.49 12.63
N MET A 221 -3.71 0.22 13.01
CA MET A 221 -4.86 -0.71 13.10
C MET A 221 -5.86 -0.29 14.16
N LYS A 222 -5.36 0.18 15.31
CA LYS A 222 -6.20 0.70 16.40
C LYS A 222 -7.01 1.90 15.91
N ASP A 223 -6.35 2.89 15.31
CA ASP A 223 -7.00 4.12 14.85
C ASP A 223 -8.05 3.84 13.76
N LEU A 224 -7.76 2.94 12.82
CA LEU A 224 -8.73 2.51 11.81
C LEU A 224 -9.98 1.89 12.46
N ARG A 225 -9.81 1.02 13.45
CA ARG A 225 -10.92 0.37 14.15
C ARG A 225 -11.71 1.36 15.02
N GLU A 226 -11.04 2.31 15.66
CA GLU A 226 -11.68 3.36 16.46
C GLU A 226 -12.47 4.34 15.59
N LEU A 227 -11.94 4.70 14.41
CA LEU A 227 -12.63 5.58 13.45
C LEU A 227 -13.81 4.90 12.77
N ASN A 228 -13.74 3.59 12.54
CA ASN A 228 -14.81 2.83 11.91
C ASN A 228 -14.97 1.45 12.55
N PRO A 229 -15.82 1.33 13.58
CA PRO A 229 -16.09 0.06 14.27
C PRO A 229 -16.78 -0.98 13.37
N GLU A 230 -17.52 -0.57 12.36
CA GLU A 230 -18.37 -1.44 11.55
C GLU A 230 -17.69 -1.96 10.27
N ALA A 231 -16.64 -1.29 9.78
CA ALA A 231 -15.98 -1.68 8.56
C ALA A 231 -15.34 -3.06 8.67
N GLN A 232 -15.39 -3.82 7.59
CA GLN A 232 -14.47 -4.94 7.41
C GLN A 232 -13.07 -4.39 7.11
N ILE A 233 -12.15 -4.51 8.06
CA ILE A 233 -10.76 -4.08 7.90
C ILE A 233 -9.90 -5.30 7.61
N MET A 234 -9.07 -5.21 6.56
CA MET A 234 -8.14 -6.25 6.15
C MET A 234 -6.72 -5.71 6.15
N VAL A 235 -5.79 -6.40 6.79
CA VAL A 235 -4.36 -6.15 6.63
C VAL A 235 -3.74 -7.19 5.71
N LEU A 236 -3.07 -6.71 4.66
CA LEU A 236 -2.42 -7.57 3.67
C LEU A 236 -0.98 -7.84 4.10
N SER A 237 -0.54 -9.09 3.96
CA SER A 237 0.86 -9.40 4.19
C SER A 237 1.76 -8.79 3.12
N TYR A 238 3.02 -8.54 3.48
CA TYR A 238 4.04 -8.14 2.54
C TYR A 238 4.81 -9.32 1.97
N ASN A 239 5.04 -9.27 0.68
CA ASN A 239 6.03 -10.07 0.00
C ASN A 239 7.42 -9.43 0.12
N ASN A 240 8.45 -10.26 0.21
CA ASN A 240 9.81 -9.75 0.15
C ASN A 240 10.13 -9.30 -1.30
N PRO A 241 10.34 -8.00 -1.57
CA PRO A 241 10.68 -7.54 -2.91
C PRO A 241 12.10 -7.91 -3.34
N VAL A 242 12.94 -8.33 -2.39
CA VAL A 242 14.36 -8.68 -2.63
C VAL A 242 14.64 -10.08 -2.07
N PRO A 243 14.13 -11.16 -2.70
CA PRO A 243 14.16 -12.51 -2.14
C PRO A 243 15.57 -13.06 -1.95
N LEU A 244 16.57 -12.55 -2.66
CA LEU A 244 17.96 -12.98 -2.54
C LEU A 244 18.66 -12.47 -1.26
N MET A 245 18.01 -11.59 -0.48
CA MET A 245 18.59 -11.05 0.75
C MET A 245 17.96 -11.70 1.99
N PRO A 246 18.71 -12.56 2.71
CA PRO A 246 18.17 -13.29 3.87
C PRO A 246 17.68 -12.39 5.01
N SER A 247 18.30 -11.22 5.22
CA SER A 247 17.87 -10.23 6.23
C SER A 247 16.47 -9.72 5.96
N TRP A 248 16.16 -9.40 4.70
CA TRP A 248 14.85 -8.97 4.25
C TRP A 248 13.81 -10.08 4.38
N SER A 249 14.12 -11.29 3.95
CA SER A 249 13.22 -12.44 4.08
C SER A 249 12.84 -12.70 5.54
N ARG A 250 13.80 -12.55 6.46
CA ARG A 250 13.55 -12.66 7.89
C ARG A 250 12.70 -11.50 8.41
N HIS A 251 13.00 -10.27 7.98
CA HIS A 251 12.27 -9.07 8.37
C HIS A 251 10.80 -9.16 7.98
N PHE A 252 10.49 -9.42 6.70
CA PHE A 252 9.11 -9.53 6.22
C PHE A 252 8.33 -10.67 6.88
N ARG A 253 8.96 -11.81 7.11
CA ARG A 253 8.32 -12.90 7.85
C ARG A 253 7.95 -12.49 9.28
N ARG A 254 8.84 -11.79 9.98
CA ARG A 254 8.57 -11.29 11.34
C ARG A 254 7.47 -10.23 11.33
N LEU A 255 7.52 -9.29 10.37
CA LEU A 255 6.50 -8.25 10.20
C LEU A 255 5.12 -8.87 9.92
N ASN A 256 5.04 -9.81 9.00
CA ASN A 256 3.78 -10.51 8.69
C ASN A 256 3.26 -11.31 9.92
N THR A 257 4.13 -11.90 10.71
CA THR A 257 3.72 -12.57 11.96
C THR A 257 3.19 -11.56 12.97
N ALA A 258 3.81 -10.39 13.10
CA ALA A 258 3.31 -9.32 13.97
C ALA A 258 1.97 -8.77 13.47
N ALA A 259 1.87 -8.50 12.16
CA ALA A 259 0.62 -8.04 11.55
C ALA A 259 -0.54 -9.01 11.78
N ALA A 260 -0.32 -10.32 11.66
CA ALA A 260 -1.34 -11.33 11.94
C ALA A 260 -1.80 -11.33 13.42
N LYS A 261 -0.86 -11.12 14.36
CA LYS A 261 -1.20 -11.01 15.79
C LYS A 261 -2.00 -9.75 16.10
N LEU A 262 -1.56 -8.61 15.58
CA LEU A 262 -2.26 -7.34 15.74
C LEU A 262 -3.65 -7.39 15.10
N ALA A 263 -3.76 -8.00 13.93
CA ALA A 263 -5.03 -8.19 13.25
C ALA A 263 -6.05 -8.92 14.17
N ALA A 264 -5.63 -10.02 14.80
CA ALA A 264 -6.49 -10.74 15.76
C ALA A 264 -6.84 -9.91 17.01
N GLN A 265 -5.96 -8.99 17.44
CA GLN A 265 -6.19 -8.13 18.59
C GLN A 265 -7.22 -7.03 18.32
N TYR A 266 -7.25 -6.49 17.11
CA TYR A 266 -8.08 -5.34 16.73
C TYR A 266 -9.26 -5.70 15.83
N ASP A 267 -9.64 -6.98 15.78
CA ASP A 267 -10.73 -7.47 14.90
C ASP A 267 -10.52 -7.08 13.44
N VAL A 268 -9.30 -7.27 12.96
CA VAL A 268 -8.87 -7.04 11.57
C VAL A 268 -8.62 -8.39 10.91
N THR A 269 -9.05 -8.56 9.69
CA THR A 269 -8.80 -9.78 8.92
C THR A 269 -7.38 -9.77 8.35
N TYR A 270 -6.53 -10.72 8.74
CA TYR A 270 -5.22 -10.90 8.11
C TYR A 270 -5.35 -11.65 6.79
N VAL A 271 -4.93 -11.03 5.69
CA VAL A 271 -4.97 -11.62 4.36
C VAL A 271 -3.55 -12.02 3.94
N PRO A 272 -3.22 -13.31 3.90
CA PRO A 272 -1.90 -13.76 3.48
C PRO A 272 -1.72 -13.59 1.97
N ILE A 273 -0.60 -12.96 1.59
CA ILE A 273 -0.14 -12.85 0.20
C ILE A 273 1.20 -13.62 0.11
N PRO A 274 1.17 -14.95 0.00
CA PRO A 274 2.38 -15.77 0.10
C PRO A 274 3.36 -15.57 -1.06
N TYR A 275 2.85 -15.14 -2.19
CA TYR A 275 3.65 -14.87 -3.38
C TYR A 275 2.99 -13.76 -4.20
N THR A 276 3.82 -12.90 -4.77
CA THR A 276 3.37 -11.88 -5.74
C THR A 276 4.37 -11.83 -6.88
N ARG A 277 3.89 -11.88 -8.10
CA ARG A 277 4.75 -11.66 -9.26
C ARG A 277 5.13 -10.19 -9.32
N THR A 278 6.41 -9.91 -9.14
CA THR A 278 6.95 -8.56 -9.12
C THR A 278 7.70 -8.23 -10.41
N ALA A 279 7.73 -6.96 -10.74
CA ALA A 279 8.70 -6.37 -11.63
C ALA A 279 10.05 -6.23 -10.90
N ASN A 280 11.04 -5.65 -11.56
CA ASN A 280 12.41 -5.60 -11.01
C ASN A 280 12.62 -4.56 -9.93
N ASP A 281 11.74 -3.57 -9.89
CA ASP A 281 11.70 -2.57 -8.82
C ASP A 281 11.05 -3.12 -7.55
N GLY A 282 10.65 -4.41 -7.55
CA GLY A 282 9.97 -5.05 -6.42
C GLY A 282 8.47 -4.79 -6.37
N HIS A 283 7.92 -3.91 -7.20
CA HIS A 283 6.48 -3.67 -7.25
C HIS A 283 5.74 -4.80 -7.99
N PRO A 284 4.50 -5.12 -7.61
CA PRO A 284 3.73 -6.14 -8.30
C PRO A 284 3.46 -5.78 -9.76
N THR A 285 3.58 -6.76 -10.65
CA THR A 285 3.10 -6.65 -12.02
C THR A 285 1.55 -6.64 -12.07
N VAL A 286 0.95 -6.36 -13.22
CA VAL A 286 -0.51 -6.47 -13.40
C VAL A 286 -1.03 -7.83 -12.91
N SER A 287 -0.33 -8.93 -13.23
CA SER A 287 -0.71 -10.27 -12.75
C SER A 287 -0.52 -10.44 -11.24
N GLY A 288 0.49 -9.77 -10.67
CA GLY A 288 0.72 -9.69 -9.22
C GLY A 288 -0.41 -8.96 -8.52
N HIS A 289 -0.80 -7.79 -9.02
CA HIS A 289 -1.95 -7.04 -8.50
C HIS A 289 -3.27 -7.83 -8.58
N LYS A 290 -3.54 -8.48 -9.71
CA LYS A 290 -4.71 -9.37 -9.85
C LYS A 290 -4.67 -10.53 -8.85
N TYR A 291 -3.48 -11.04 -8.52
CA TYR A 291 -3.35 -12.07 -7.50
C TYR A 291 -3.70 -11.52 -6.10
N ILE A 292 -3.17 -10.35 -5.73
CA ILE A 292 -3.51 -9.66 -4.47
C ILE A 292 -5.02 -9.46 -4.39
N GLY A 293 -5.64 -8.86 -5.42
CA GLY A 293 -7.08 -8.62 -5.46
C GLY A 293 -7.92 -9.89 -5.27
N ARG A 294 -7.50 -11.02 -5.87
CA ARG A 294 -8.18 -12.31 -5.66
C ARG A 294 -8.07 -12.81 -4.22
N GLN A 295 -6.95 -12.56 -3.50
CA GLN A 295 -6.87 -12.95 -2.09
C GLN A 295 -7.78 -12.07 -1.23
N ILE A 296 -7.87 -10.77 -1.51
CA ILE A 296 -8.81 -9.85 -0.85
C ILE A 296 -10.24 -10.35 -1.04
N LEU A 297 -10.66 -10.59 -2.29
CA LEU A 297 -12.03 -11.03 -2.63
C LEU A 297 -12.44 -12.35 -1.98
N LYS A 298 -11.49 -13.26 -1.69
CA LYS A 298 -11.79 -14.49 -0.94
C LYS A 298 -12.13 -14.24 0.52
N ALA A 299 -11.69 -13.10 1.06
CA ALA A 299 -11.86 -12.74 2.46
C ALA A 299 -12.96 -11.68 2.66
N VAL A 300 -13.50 -11.10 1.58
CA VAL A 300 -14.61 -10.14 1.66
C VAL A 300 -15.89 -10.84 2.09
N ASN A 301 -16.53 -10.28 3.10
CA ASN A 301 -17.88 -10.65 3.54
C ASN A 301 -18.88 -9.71 2.83
N TYR A 302 -19.25 -10.04 1.59
CA TYR A 302 -20.14 -9.21 0.75
C TYR A 302 -21.51 -9.84 0.61
#